data_7c5859ddadb518ed32a48d54d6332ada
#
_entry.id   7c5859ddadb518ed32a48d54d6332ada
#
_cell.length_a   1.000
_cell.length_b   1.000
_cell.length_c   1.000
_cell.angle_alpha   90.00
_cell.angle_beta   90.00
_cell.angle_gamma   90.00
#
_symmetry.space_group_name_H-M   'P 1'
#
loop_
_entity.id
_entity.type
_entity.pdbx_description
1 polymer ?
#
loop_
_entity_poly.entity_id
_entity_poly.type
_entity_poly.pdbx_seq_one_letter_code
_entity_poly.pdbx_strand_id
1 'polypeptide(L)'
;MSSEIEEKAKDYFWHHSIDLGDGFVTSGAKSVEICSTEAKLIFDRVKMDEISVLDIGAWNGYFSFEAKRRGASRVLATDSFCWTDPKMRGRESFDFALARNGLDVEAEEIDAGQISLYSVGKFDVVLYLGVFYHRRDAMESLPRIASSVEQLLVVETVLDLLDIETPALAYYPADELGGDASNWWGPNAYFMKAFLLGLGFSLVEVTPHPLNSRRAIFHAWRSTELRDSAVEVNDVCWPAGVGTSHG
;
A
#
# COMPACT_ATOMS: atom_id res chain seq x y z
N MET A 1 10.57 21.99 23.23
CA MET A 1 10.77 20.99 22.13
C MET A 1 9.50 20.15 21.93
N SER A 2 9.00 19.35 22.88
CA SER A 2 7.78 18.56 22.65
C SER A 2 6.53 19.40 22.31
N SER A 3 6.29 20.51 23.00
CA SER A 3 5.17 21.41 22.73
C SER A 3 5.23 22.11 21.36
N GLU A 4 6.43 22.36 20.85
CA GLU A 4 6.65 23.00 19.54
C GLU A 4 6.39 22.05 18.38
N ILE A 5 6.80 20.77 18.54
CA ILE A 5 6.51 19.70 17.57
C ILE A 5 5.01 19.45 17.52
N GLU A 6 4.37 19.33 18.67
CA GLU A 6 2.93 19.15 18.79
C GLU A 6 2.15 20.31 18.14
N GLU A 7 2.57 21.54 18.37
CA GLU A 7 1.91 22.72 17.78
C GLU A 7 2.05 22.71 16.26
N LYS A 8 3.25 22.41 15.75
CA LYS A 8 3.47 22.32 14.31
C LYS A 8 2.72 21.17 13.65
N ALA A 9 2.61 20.03 14.33
CA ALA A 9 1.88 18.86 13.80
C ALA A 9 0.38 19.13 13.62
N LYS A 10 -0.22 20.08 14.34
CA LYS A 10 -1.63 20.47 14.22
C LYS A 10 -1.94 21.18 12.88
N ASP A 11 -0.92 21.70 12.20
CA ASP A 11 -1.07 22.36 10.90
C ASP A 11 -1.41 21.39 9.77
N TYR A 12 -1.30 20.07 9.99
CA TYR A 12 -1.39 19.04 8.96
C TYR A 12 -2.52 18.05 9.22
N PHE A 13 -3.08 17.51 8.13
CA PHE A 13 -3.92 16.33 8.20
C PHE A 13 -3.05 15.07 8.24
N TRP A 14 -3.24 14.24 9.26
CA TRP A 14 -2.55 12.96 9.42
C TRP A 14 -3.48 11.81 9.06
N HIS A 15 -3.15 11.07 8.00
CA HIS A 15 -3.80 9.81 7.68
C HIS A 15 -3.23 8.68 8.53
N HIS A 16 -1.91 8.66 8.68
CA HIS A 16 -1.18 7.69 9.49
C HIS A 16 -0.78 8.31 10.84
N SER A 17 -0.83 7.50 11.91
CA SER A 17 -0.20 7.86 13.18
C SER A 17 1.29 7.60 13.10
N ILE A 18 2.11 8.66 13.16
CA ILE A 18 3.56 8.63 12.98
C ILE A 18 4.23 9.12 14.24
N ASP A 19 5.23 8.38 14.74
CA ASP A 19 6.14 8.84 15.79
C ASP A 19 7.08 9.91 15.21
N LEU A 20 6.99 11.13 15.75
CA LEU A 20 7.81 12.27 15.35
C LEU A 20 9.01 12.49 16.30
N GLY A 21 9.25 11.52 17.19
CA GLY A 21 10.29 11.62 18.20
C GLY A 21 9.86 12.41 19.44
N ASP A 22 10.75 12.46 20.43
CA ASP A 22 10.54 13.13 21.72
C ASP A 22 9.26 12.69 22.46
N GLY A 23 8.75 11.46 22.17
CA GLY A 23 7.55 10.88 22.77
C GLY A 23 6.24 11.40 22.17
N PHE A 24 6.29 12.13 21.06
CA PHE A 24 5.09 12.61 20.37
C PHE A 24 4.74 11.76 19.15
N VAL A 25 3.52 11.22 19.15
CA VAL A 25 2.93 10.48 18.02
C VAL A 25 1.73 11.25 17.48
N THR A 26 1.64 11.41 16.17
CA THR A 26 0.52 12.10 15.52
C THR A 26 -0.79 11.32 15.71
N SER A 27 -1.92 12.03 15.79
CA SER A 27 -3.25 11.41 15.83
C SER A 27 -3.78 11.27 14.40
N GLY A 28 -3.38 10.19 13.73
CA GLY A 28 -3.81 9.88 12.36
C GLY A 28 -5.21 9.25 12.30
N ALA A 29 -5.84 9.31 11.11
CA ALA A 29 -7.08 8.58 10.83
C ALA A 29 -6.89 7.06 10.99
N LYS A 30 -5.72 6.53 10.62
CA LYS A 30 -5.24 5.19 10.97
C LYS A 30 -4.49 5.27 12.30
N SER A 31 -4.99 4.57 13.34
CA SER A 31 -4.35 4.51 14.65
C SER A 31 -2.97 3.84 14.58
N VAL A 32 -2.16 4.02 15.64
CA VAL A 32 -0.87 3.32 15.80
C VAL A 32 -1.04 1.81 15.66
N GLU A 33 -2.10 1.23 16.24
CA GLU A 33 -2.39 -0.20 16.15
C GLU A 33 -2.65 -0.64 14.71
N ILE A 34 -3.46 0.10 13.95
CA ILE A 34 -3.75 -0.19 12.55
C ILE A 34 -2.46 -0.10 11.73
N CYS A 35 -1.73 1.02 11.84
CA CYS A 35 -0.48 1.22 11.10
C CYS A 35 0.56 0.13 11.39
N SER A 36 0.76 -0.23 12.68
CA SER A 36 1.72 -1.27 13.07
C SER A 36 1.29 -2.67 12.62
N THR A 37 -0.01 -2.96 12.65
CA THR A 37 -0.57 -4.22 12.14
C THR A 37 -0.35 -4.34 10.64
N GLU A 38 -0.70 -3.32 9.88
CA GLU A 38 -0.47 -3.29 8.43
C GLU A 38 1.02 -3.43 8.09
N ALA A 39 1.91 -2.71 8.79
CA ALA A 39 3.35 -2.81 8.58
C ALA A 39 3.88 -4.25 8.79
N LYS A 40 3.41 -4.95 9.82
CA LYS A 40 3.75 -6.36 10.04
C LYS A 40 3.25 -7.24 8.91
N LEU A 41 1.98 -7.08 8.52
CA LEU A 41 1.39 -7.87 7.43
C LEU A 41 2.11 -7.65 6.09
N ILE A 42 2.57 -6.43 5.82
CA ILE A 42 3.27 -6.06 4.59
C ILE A 42 4.71 -6.57 4.58
N PHE A 43 5.46 -6.31 5.66
CA PHE A 43 6.92 -6.45 5.64
C PHE A 43 7.47 -7.69 6.32
N ASP A 44 6.80 -8.28 7.33
CA ASP A 44 7.43 -9.35 8.15
C ASP A 44 7.76 -10.62 7.35
N ARG A 45 7.15 -10.82 6.18
CA ARG A 45 7.45 -11.91 5.26
C ARG A 45 8.45 -11.57 4.16
N VAL A 46 9.01 -10.35 4.17
CA VAL A 46 9.91 -9.83 3.14
C VAL A 46 11.29 -9.58 3.75
N LYS A 47 12.32 -10.11 3.12
CA LYS A 47 13.72 -9.78 3.47
C LYS A 47 14.00 -8.37 2.97
N MET A 48 14.08 -7.41 3.89
CA MET A 48 14.15 -5.98 3.57
C MET A 48 15.56 -5.44 3.43
N ASP A 49 16.57 -6.22 3.79
CA ASP A 49 17.97 -5.75 3.79
C ASP A 49 18.48 -5.50 2.36
N GLU A 50 19.08 -4.32 2.17
CA GLU A 50 19.75 -3.89 0.93
C GLU A 50 18.86 -3.80 -0.32
N ILE A 51 17.53 -3.84 -0.18
CA ILE A 51 16.60 -3.76 -1.31
C ILE A 51 16.16 -2.33 -1.61
N SER A 52 15.64 -2.12 -2.82
CA SER A 52 14.98 -0.89 -3.26
C SER A 52 13.47 -1.01 -3.12
N VAL A 53 12.83 0.05 -2.59
CA VAL A 53 11.37 0.11 -2.38
C VAL A 53 10.79 1.36 -3.06
N LEU A 54 9.73 1.18 -3.86
CA LEU A 54 8.88 2.25 -4.35
C LEU A 54 7.56 2.24 -3.57
N ASP A 55 7.21 3.36 -2.95
CA ASP A 55 5.95 3.54 -2.23
C ASP A 55 5.05 4.50 -3.02
N ILE A 56 3.95 3.97 -3.58
CA ILE A 56 3.03 4.72 -4.46
C ILE A 56 1.79 5.14 -3.66
N GLY A 57 1.54 6.44 -3.57
CA GLY A 57 0.50 7.00 -2.73
C GLY A 57 0.95 7.09 -1.27
N ALA A 58 2.18 7.53 -1.04
CA ALA A 58 2.85 7.49 0.26
C ALA A 58 2.21 8.40 1.33
N TRP A 59 1.46 9.41 0.92
CA TRP A 59 0.80 10.41 1.78
C TRP A 59 1.77 11.01 2.83
N ASN A 60 1.57 10.67 4.15
CA ASN A 60 2.46 11.17 5.22
C ASN A 60 3.75 10.34 5.39
N GLY A 61 3.96 9.26 4.61
CA GLY A 61 5.20 8.51 4.51
C GLY A 61 5.38 7.34 5.49
N TYR A 62 4.36 6.92 6.22
CA TYR A 62 4.50 5.87 7.23
C TYR A 62 5.17 4.60 6.70
N PHE A 63 4.70 4.05 5.56
CA PHE A 63 5.24 2.81 5.00
C PHE A 63 6.61 3.00 4.37
N SER A 64 6.88 4.16 3.78
CA SER A 64 8.22 4.54 3.30
C SER A 64 9.24 4.54 4.46
N PHE A 65 8.86 5.11 5.61
CA PHE A 65 9.73 5.15 6.79
C PHE A 65 9.91 3.77 7.41
N GLU A 66 8.86 2.95 7.44
CA GLU A 66 8.95 1.56 7.91
C GLU A 66 9.85 0.71 7.00
N ALA A 67 9.77 0.86 5.68
CA ALA A 67 10.67 0.18 4.75
C ALA A 67 12.14 0.55 5.05
N LYS A 68 12.42 1.84 5.26
CA LYS A 68 13.78 2.31 5.57
C LYS A 68 14.29 1.78 6.91
N ARG A 69 13.45 1.79 7.96
CA ARG A 69 13.80 1.25 9.29
C ARG A 69 14.09 -0.25 9.28
N ARG A 70 13.52 -0.97 8.32
CA ARG A 70 13.68 -2.41 8.14
C ARG A 70 14.86 -2.79 7.25
N GLY A 71 15.69 -1.82 6.80
CA GLY A 71 16.95 -2.09 6.10
C GLY A 71 16.94 -1.82 4.59
N ALA A 72 15.84 -1.29 4.02
CA ALA A 72 15.84 -0.91 2.61
C ALA A 72 16.95 0.09 2.31
N SER A 73 17.82 -0.22 1.33
CA SER A 73 18.94 0.63 0.94
C SER A 73 18.44 1.90 0.26
N ARG A 74 17.42 1.79 -0.59
CA ARG A 74 16.78 2.89 -1.30
C ARG A 74 15.27 2.86 -1.09
N VAL A 75 14.66 4.01 -0.78
CA VAL A 75 13.20 4.16 -0.76
C VAL A 75 12.83 5.41 -1.55
N LEU A 76 11.96 5.26 -2.56
CA LEU A 76 11.32 6.35 -3.28
C LEU A 76 9.84 6.39 -2.90
N ALA A 77 9.42 7.46 -2.23
CA ALA A 77 8.03 7.78 -1.97
C ALA A 77 7.45 8.62 -3.11
N THR A 78 6.27 8.27 -3.60
CA THR A 78 5.57 9.07 -4.61
C THR A 78 4.12 9.30 -4.19
N ASP A 79 3.62 10.48 -4.48
CA ASP A 79 2.20 10.83 -4.36
C ASP A 79 1.93 12.03 -5.27
N SER A 80 0.68 12.28 -5.60
CA SER A 80 0.27 13.50 -6.26
C SER A 80 -0.99 14.06 -5.62
N PHE A 81 -2.04 13.25 -5.49
CA PHE A 81 -3.34 13.69 -5.01
C PHE A 81 -3.26 14.32 -3.62
N CYS A 82 -2.71 13.59 -2.64
CA CYS A 82 -2.61 14.08 -1.27
C CYS A 82 -1.54 15.17 -1.12
N TRP A 83 -0.49 15.13 -1.95
CA TRP A 83 0.60 16.09 -1.88
C TRP A 83 0.29 17.44 -2.52
N THR A 84 -0.58 17.47 -3.54
CA THR A 84 -0.96 18.71 -4.23
C THR A 84 -2.23 19.36 -3.69
N ASP A 85 -3.06 18.63 -2.93
CA ASP A 85 -4.27 19.19 -2.32
C ASP A 85 -3.90 20.15 -1.17
N PRO A 86 -4.21 21.45 -1.29
CA PRO A 86 -3.85 22.46 -0.29
C PRO A 86 -4.56 22.25 1.07
N LYS A 87 -5.65 21.49 1.09
CA LYS A 87 -6.37 21.17 2.33
C LYS A 87 -5.70 20.02 3.09
N MET A 88 -5.11 19.08 2.38
CA MET A 88 -4.42 17.91 2.98
C MET A 88 -3.00 18.28 3.40
N ARG A 89 -2.33 19.18 2.67
CA ARG A 89 -0.93 19.57 2.90
C ARG A 89 -0.02 18.33 3.07
N GLY A 90 -0.31 17.29 2.27
CA GLY A 90 0.29 15.96 2.42
C GLY A 90 1.81 15.99 2.21
N ARG A 91 2.32 16.76 1.23
CA ARG A 91 3.76 16.92 1.01
C ARG A 91 4.46 17.57 2.20
N GLU A 92 3.87 18.62 2.76
CA GLU A 92 4.47 19.30 3.90
C GLU A 92 4.50 18.43 5.14
N SER A 93 3.43 17.63 5.39
CA SER A 93 3.39 16.68 6.51
C SER A 93 4.40 15.54 6.33
N PHE A 94 4.58 15.06 5.09
CA PHE A 94 5.61 14.06 4.75
C PHE A 94 7.00 14.60 5.04
N ASP A 95 7.34 15.79 4.50
CA ASP A 95 8.66 16.43 4.68
C ASP A 95 8.95 16.72 6.16
N PHE A 96 7.92 17.15 6.90
CA PHE A 96 8.03 17.36 8.34
C PHE A 96 8.34 16.07 9.10
N ALA A 97 7.58 14.99 8.81
CA ALA A 97 7.80 13.70 9.43
C ALA A 97 9.15 13.09 9.04
N LEU A 98 9.56 13.22 7.78
CA LEU A 98 10.86 12.76 7.26
C LEU A 98 12.01 13.43 8.01
N ALA A 99 11.97 14.77 8.11
CA ALA A 99 12.99 15.54 8.80
C ALA A 99 13.09 15.19 10.29
N ARG A 100 11.93 14.95 10.95
CA ARG A 100 11.87 14.54 12.35
C ARG A 100 12.45 13.16 12.61
N ASN A 101 12.26 12.24 11.66
CA ASN A 101 12.76 10.87 11.77
C ASN A 101 14.21 10.71 11.32
N GLY A 102 14.78 11.70 10.62
CA GLY A 102 16.17 11.68 10.15
C GLY A 102 16.45 10.53 9.19
N LEU A 103 15.45 10.09 8.43
CA LEU A 103 15.58 9.00 7.47
C LEU A 103 15.96 9.52 6.09
N ASP A 104 16.66 8.67 5.31
CA ASP A 104 17.01 8.94 3.93
C ASP A 104 15.98 8.30 2.99
N VAL A 105 14.95 9.06 2.63
CA VAL A 105 13.86 8.66 1.74
C VAL A 105 13.73 9.70 0.64
N GLU A 106 13.84 9.25 -0.62
CA GLU A 106 13.57 10.09 -1.80
C GLU A 106 12.06 10.36 -1.90
N ALA A 107 11.68 11.55 -2.36
CA ALA A 107 10.27 11.93 -2.47
C ALA A 107 10.01 12.72 -3.77
N GLU A 108 9.18 12.16 -4.64
CA GLU A 108 8.82 12.76 -5.92
C GLU A 108 7.32 12.87 -6.11
N GLU A 109 6.87 14.03 -6.62
CA GLU A 109 5.46 14.25 -6.96
C GLU A 109 5.16 13.59 -8.30
N ILE A 110 4.62 12.35 -8.26
CA ILE A 110 4.24 11.58 -9.43
C ILE A 110 2.86 10.96 -9.22
N ASP A 111 1.95 11.17 -10.18
CA ASP A 111 0.64 10.51 -10.18
C ASP A 111 0.79 9.00 -10.41
N ALA A 112 0.06 8.20 -9.64
CA ALA A 112 0.12 6.74 -9.73
C ALA A 112 -0.14 6.21 -11.15
N GLY A 113 -0.95 6.92 -11.96
CA GLY A 113 -1.18 6.59 -13.36
C GLY A 113 0.02 6.86 -14.29
N GLN A 114 1.02 7.61 -13.83
CA GLN A 114 2.25 7.90 -14.59
C GLN A 114 3.41 6.97 -14.19
N ILE A 115 3.24 6.17 -13.14
CA ILE A 115 4.24 5.21 -12.71
C ILE A 115 4.41 4.11 -13.75
N SER A 116 5.66 3.89 -14.16
CA SER A 116 6.06 2.84 -15.08
C SER A 116 7.57 2.62 -15.02
N LEU A 117 8.06 1.54 -15.65
CA LEU A 117 9.49 1.32 -15.85
C LEU A 117 10.22 2.54 -16.44
N TYR A 118 9.55 3.32 -17.29
CA TYR A 118 10.15 4.46 -17.98
C TYR A 118 10.19 5.73 -17.13
N SER A 119 9.30 5.87 -16.14
CA SER A 119 9.26 7.05 -15.28
C SER A 119 10.12 6.93 -14.03
N VAL A 120 10.13 5.75 -13.39
CA VAL A 120 10.81 5.53 -12.09
C VAL A 120 11.88 4.44 -12.11
N GLY A 121 11.97 3.65 -13.20
CA GLY A 121 12.83 2.48 -13.27
C GLY A 121 12.24 1.26 -12.56
N LYS A 122 13.11 0.33 -12.14
CA LYS A 122 12.72 -0.88 -11.43
C LYS A 122 13.08 -0.81 -9.95
N PHE A 123 12.23 -1.45 -9.14
CA PHE A 123 12.40 -1.61 -7.71
C PHE A 123 12.17 -3.07 -7.31
N ASP A 124 12.92 -3.54 -6.33
CA ASP A 124 12.76 -4.90 -5.80
C ASP A 124 11.36 -5.10 -5.23
N VAL A 125 10.87 -4.12 -4.47
CA VAL A 125 9.54 -4.10 -3.88
C VAL A 125 8.81 -2.83 -4.28
N VAL A 126 7.56 -2.98 -4.72
CA VAL A 126 6.65 -1.87 -4.99
C VAL A 126 5.45 -1.98 -4.05
N LEU A 127 5.16 -0.91 -3.33
CA LEU A 127 4.00 -0.79 -2.46
C LEU A 127 2.91 0.01 -3.19
N TYR A 128 1.68 -0.52 -3.22
CA TYR A 128 0.50 0.11 -3.79
C TYR A 128 -0.67 -0.05 -2.81
N LEU A 129 -0.60 0.76 -1.74
CA LEU A 129 -1.40 0.57 -0.54
C LEU A 129 -2.52 1.61 -0.46
N GLY A 130 -3.77 1.17 -0.50
CA GLY A 130 -4.92 2.06 -0.41
C GLY A 130 -5.16 2.93 -1.64
N VAL A 131 -4.63 2.58 -2.81
CA VAL A 131 -4.67 3.43 -4.01
C VAL A 131 -5.56 2.85 -5.12
N PHE A 132 -5.57 1.53 -5.30
CA PHE A 132 -6.24 0.86 -6.41
C PHE A 132 -7.70 1.32 -6.61
N TYR A 133 -8.48 1.32 -5.55
CA TYR A 133 -9.92 1.60 -5.61
C TYR A 133 -10.23 3.10 -5.82
N HIS A 134 -9.26 3.99 -5.60
CA HIS A 134 -9.36 5.42 -5.87
C HIS A 134 -9.02 5.80 -7.33
N ARG A 135 -8.48 4.87 -8.11
CA ARG A 135 -8.05 5.14 -9.49
C ARG A 135 -9.14 4.77 -10.50
N ARG A 136 -9.65 5.74 -11.26
CA ARG A 136 -10.58 5.43 -12.37
C ARG A 136 -9.93 4.55 -13.44
N ASP A 137 -8.64 4.77 -13.70
CA ASP A 137 -7.80 4.05 -14.65
C ASP A 137 -7.07 2.83 -14.04
N ALA A 138 -7.59 2.25 -12.93
CA ALA A 138 -6.93 1.17 -12.20
C ALA A 138 -6.53 -0.02 -13.09
N MET A 139 -7.36 -0.38 -14.07
CA MET A 139 -7.10 -1.47 -15.01
C MET A 139 -5.96 -1.17 -15.98
N GLU A 140 -5.67 0.10 -16.24
CA GLU A 140 -4.59 0.54 -17.13
C GLU A 140 -3.31 0.91 -16.35
N SER A 141 -3.45 1.49 -15.16
CA SER A 141 -2.33 1.94 -14.34
C SER A 141 -1.60 0.76 -13.68
N LEU A 142 -2.33 -0.25 -13.16
CA LEU A 142 -1.71 -1.38 -12.49
C LEU A 142 -0.78 -2.21 -13.38
N PRO A 143 -1.09 -2.49 -14.68
CA PRO A 143 -0.12 -3.08 -15.62
C PRO A 143 1.15 -2.24 -15.80
N ARG A 144 1.02 -0.89 -15.84
CA ARG A 144 2.19 0.00 -15.95
C ARG A 144 3.04 -0.05 -14.68
N ILE A 145 2.41 0.03 -13.51
CA ILE A 145 3.07 -0.12 -12.20
C ILE A 145 3.79 -1.47 -12.13
N ALA A 146 3.15 -2.55 -12.56
CA ALA A 146 3.74 -3.88 -12.57
C ALA A 146 5.04 -3.95 -13.42
N SER A 147 5.20 -3.10 -14.44
CA SER A 147 6.44 -3.03 -15.22
C SER A 147 7.66 -2.54 -14.43
N SER A 148 7.44 -1.81 -13.32
CA SER A 148 8.47 -1.32 -12.42
C SER A 148 8.85 -2.31 -11.32
N VAL A 149 8.15 -3.44 -11.22
CA VAL A 149 8.38 -4.46 -10.18
C VAL A 149 9.46 -5.43 -10.63
N GLU A 150 10.52 -5.58 -9.84
CA GLU A 150 11.53 -6.62 -10.06
C GLU A 150 11.11 -7.92 -9.39
N GLN A 151 10.73 -7.91 -8.12
CA GLN A 151 10.47 -9.13 -7.34
C GLN A 151 9.08 -9.19 -6.70
N LEU A 152 8.63 -8.12 -6.04
CA LEU A 152 7.38 -8.13 -5.26
C LEU A 152 6.55 -6.87 -5.48
N LEU A 153 5.27 -7.05 -5.76
CA LEU A 153 4.25 -6.00 -5.64
C LEU A 153 3.35 -6.31 -4.44
N VAL A 154 3.22 -5.36 -3.53
CA VAL A 154 2.27 -5.43 -2.43
C VAL A 154 1.10 -4.50 -2.73
N VAL A 155 -0.09 -5.05 -2.83
CA VAL A 155 -1.33 -4.28 -3.02
C VAL A 155 -2.20 -4.40 -1.79
N GLU A 156 -2.57 -3.28 -1.18
CA GLU A 156 -3.60 -3.25 -0.15
C GLU A 156 -4.83 -2.55 -0.74
N THR A 157 -6.00 -3.17 -0.61
CA THR A 157 -7.23 -2.62 -1.20
C THR A 157 -8.47 -3.00 -0.40
N VAL A 158 -9.52 -2.20 -0.56
CA VAL A 158 -10.86 -2.57 -0.14
C VAL A 158 -11.34 -3.77 -0.95
N LEU A 159 -12.13 -4.64 -0.32
CA LEU A 159 -12.80 -5.75 -0.98
C LEU A 159 -14.31 -5.57 -0.93
N ASP A 160 -14.97 -6.02 -1.98
CA ASP A 160 -16.43 -6.15 -2.05
C ASP A 160 -16.83 -7.49 -2.70
N LEU A 161 -18.13 -7.71 -2.91
CA LEU A 161 -18.63 -8.93 -3.54
C LEU A 161 -18.06 -10.21 -2.86
N LEU A 162 -18.00 -10.20 -1.51
CA LEU A 162 -17.30 -11.22 -0.73
C LEU A 162 -17.91 -12.63 -0.87
N ASP A 163 -19.21 -12.70 -1.20
CA ASP A 163 -19.94 -13.96 -1.40
C ASP A 163 -19.85 -14.49 -2.84
N ILE A 164 -19.12 -13.79 -3.73
CA ILE A 164 -18.95 -14.18 -5.14
C ILE A 164 -17.60 -14.86 -5.31
N GLU A 165 -17.65 -16.15 -5.64
CA GLU A 165 -16.47 -17.03 -5.77
C GLU A 165 -15.81 -16.99 -7.16
N THR A 166 -16.30 -16.15 -8.07
CA THR A 166 -15.66 -15.89 -9.37
C THR A 166 -15.03 -14.51 -9.38
N PRO A 167 -13.97 -14.27 -10.19
CA PRO A 167 -13.39 -12.94 -10.33
C PRO A 167 -14.46 -11.89 -10.67
N ALA A 168 -14.65 -10.93 -9.79
CA ALA A 168 -15.66 -9.88 -9.94
C ALA A 168 -15.16 -8.53 -9.41
N LEU A 169 -15.56 -7.46 -10.12
CA LEU A 169 -15.20 -6.08 -9.83
C LEU A 169 -16.48 -5.22 -9.90
N ALA A 170 -16.88 -4.62 -8.79
CA ALA A 170 -17.99 -3.66 -8.75
C ALA A 170 -17.48 -2.25 -9.08
N TYR A 171 -18.31 -1.49 -9.80
CA TYR A 171 -18.11 -0.07 -10.07
C TYR A 171 -19.10 0.76 -9.25
N TYR A 172 -18.58 1.81 -8.60
CA TYR A 172 -19.36 2.72 -7.76
C TYR A 172 -19.28 4.14 -8.32
N PRO A 173 -20.39 4.69 -8.88
CA PRO A 173 -20.38 6.02 -9.51
C PRO A 173 -20.41 7.18 -8.51
N ALA A 174 -20.72 6.93 -7.24
CA ALA A 174 -20.85 7.94 -6.20
C ALA A 174 -20.19 7.47 -4.87
N ASP A 175 -20.87 7.61 -3.75
CA ASP A 175 -20.32 7.37 -2.41
C ASP A 175 -20.80 6.05 -1.78
N GLU A 176 -21.32 5.12 -2.58
CA GLU A 176 -21.89 3.84 -2.11
C GLU A 176 -20.83 2.97 -1.43
N LEU A 177 -19.57 3.08 -1.85
CA LEU A 177 -18.48 2.31 -1.25
C LEU A 177 -17.83 3.11 -0.10
N GLY A 178 -18.31 2.87 1.11
CA GLY A 178 -17.72 3.43 2.33
C GLY A 178 -17.98 4.92 2.56
N GLY A 179 -18.95 5.52 1.85
CA GLY A 179 -19.30 6.95 1.99
C GLY A 179 -18.27 7.91 1.37
N ASP A 180 -17.42 7.43 0.47
CA ASP A 180 -16.36 8.22 -0.18
C ASP A 180 -16.52 8.16 -1.71
N ALA A 181 -16.86 9.29 -2.32
CA ALA A 181 -17.06 9.43 -3.76
C ALA A 181 -15.78 9.26 -4.59
N SER A 182 -14.63 9.11 -3.97
CA SER A 182 -13.38 8.74 -4.65
C SER A 182 -13.13 7.22 -4.71
N ASN A 183 -14.02 6.41 -4.13
CA ASN A 183 -13.95 4.95 -4.16
C ASN A 183 -14.70 4.42 -5.40
N TRP A 184 -13.99 4.19 -6.50
CA TRP A 184 -14.58 3.76 -7.78
C TRP A 184 -14.78 2.26 -7.92
N TRP A 185 -13.93 1.45 -7.24
CA TRP A 185 -13.85 0.02 -7.48
C TRP A 185 -13.92 -0.81 -6.21
N GLY A 186 -14.75 -1.83 -6.22
CA GLY A 186 -14.83 -2.86 -5.18
C GLY A 186 -14.49 -4.23 -5.78
N PRO A 187 -13.21 -4.63 -5.87
CA PRO A 187 -12.83 -5.97 -6.31
C PRO A 187 -13.14 -7.01 -5.23
N ASN A 188 -13.39 -8.25 -5.65
CA ASN A 188 -13.23 -9.37 -4.75
C ASN A 188 -11.79 -9.94 -4.79
N ALA A 189 -11.47 -10.81 -3.83
CA ALA A 189 -10.14 -11.40 -3.74
C ALA A 189 -9.79 -12.26 -4.97
N TYR A 190 -10.79 -12.92 -5.55
CA TYR A 190 -10.61 -13.74 -6.78
C TYR A 190 -10.19 -12.87 -7.97
N PHE A 191 -10.82 -11.70 -8.12
CA PHE A 191 -10.46 -10.75 -9.17
C PHE A 191 -9.03 -10.26 -9.00
N MET A 192 -8.67 -9.77 -7.81
CA MET A 192 -7.32 -9.25 -7.56
C MET A 192 -6.26 -10.33 -7.80
N LYS A 193 -6.47 -11.55 -7.29
CA LYS A 193 -5.56 -12.67 -7.52
C LYS A 193 -5.42 -13.02 -8.99
N ALA A 194 -6.54 -13.16 -9.72
CA ALA A 194 -6.52 -13.48 -11.15
C ALA A 194 -5.87 -12.38 -11.98
N PHE A 195 -6.15 -11.12 -11.65
CA PHE A 195 -5.57 -9.97 -12.34
C PHE A 195 -4.05 -9.91 -12.15
N LEU A 196 -3.56 -10.02 -10.92
CA LEU A 196 -2.14 -10.03 -10.62
C LEU A 196 -1.40 -11.20 -11.28
N LEU A 197 -1.95 -12.43 -11.25
CA LEU A 197 -1.40 -13.55 -11.99
C LEU A 197 -1.35 -13.28 -13.50
N GLY A 198 -2.39 -12.66 -14.06
CA GLY A 198 -2.45 -12.23 -15.46
C GLY A 198 -1.38 -11.19 -15.84
N LEU A 199 -0.86 -10.43 -14.88
CA LEU A 199 0.26 -9.49 -15.05
C LEU A 199 1.65 -10.18 -15.00
N GLY A 200 1.69 -11.50 -14.87
CA GLY A 200 2.92 -12.30 -14.90
C GLY A 200 3.60 -12.47 -13.54
N PHE A 201 2.88 -12.25 -12.44
CA PHE A 201 3.36 -12.67 -11.13
C PHE A 201 3.20 -14.19 -10.98
N SER A 202 4.21 -14.87 -10.43
CA SER A 202 4.25 -16.34 -10.35
C SER A 202 3.46 -16.88 -9.15
N LEU A 203 3.32 -16.07 -8.10
CA LEU A 203 2.61 -16.42 -6.87
C LEU A 203 1.89 -15.18 -6.34
N VAL A 204 0.64 -15.33 -5.91
CA VAL A 204 -0.13 -14.28 -5.24
C VAL A 204 -0.70 -14.84 -3.93
N GLU A 205 -0.17 -14.33 -2.82
CA GLU A 205 -0.62 -14.61 -1.47
C GLU A 205 -1.61 -13.53 -1.02
N VAL A 206 -2.68 -13.93 -0.34
CA VAL A 206 -3.74 -13.02 0.12
C VAL A 206 -3.84 -13.09 1.63
N THR A 207 -3.72 -11.96 2.31
CA THR A 207 -3.89 -11.85 3.75
C THR A 207 -5.06 -10.92 4.06
N PRO A 208 -6.17 -11.44 4.62
CA PRO A 208 -7.25 -10.60 5.11
C PRO A 208 -6.76 -9.65 6.21
N HIS A 209 -7.25 -8.43 6.21
CA HIS A 209 -6.91 -7.48 7.25
C HIS A 209 -7.63 -7.84 8.56
N PRO A 210 -6.92 -8.11 9.68
CA PRO A 210 -7.54 -8.66 10.89
C PRO A 210 -8.50 -7.70 11.58
N LEU A 211 -8.31 -6.38 11.38
CA LEU A 211 -9.14 -5.33 11.99
C LEU A 211 -10.22 -4.80 11.05
N ASN A 212 -10.25 -5.25 9.78
CA ASN A 212 -11.24 -4.83 8.78
C ASN A 212 -11.48 -5.94 7.75
N SER A 213 -12.56 -6.69 7.90
CA SER A 213 -12.91 -7.83 7.04
C SER A 213 -13.15 -7.46 5.57
N ARG A 214 -13.30 -6.18 5.26
CA ARG A 214 -13.46 -5.66 3.89
C ARG A 214 -12.15 -5.14 3.30
N ARG A 215 -11.01 -5.52 3.85
CA ARG A 215 -9.70 -5.16 3.31
C ARG A 215 -8.77 -6.37 3.28
N ALA A 216 -7.89 -6.41 2.30
CA ALA A 216 -6.86 -7.44 2.23
C ALA A 216 -5.56 -6.89 1.63
N ILE A 217 -4.47 -7.58 1.95
CA ILE A 217 -3.13 -7.34 1.43
C ILE A 217 -2.76 -8.50 0.51
N PHE A 218 -2.35 -8.17 -0.71
CA PHE A 218 -1.92 -9.10 -1.74
C PHE A 218 -0.42 -8.97 -1.92
N HIS A 219 0.33 -10.05 -1.72
CA HIS A 219 1.74 -10.14 -2.07
C HIS A 219 1.86 -10.88 -3.40
N ALA A 220 2.13 -10.14 -4.46
CA ALA A 220 2.30 -10.68 -5.80
C ALA A 220 3.80 -10.80 -6.13
N TRP A 221 4.31 -12.03 -6.16
CA TRP A 221 5.72 -12.37 -6.33
C TRP A 221 6.05 -12.68 -7.80
N ARG A 222 7.05 -12.04 -8.37
CA ARG A 222 7.71 -12.47 -9.60
C ARG A 222 8.78 -13.51 -9.31
N SER A 223 9.58 -13.25 -8.26
CA SER A 223 10.57 -14.14 -7.67
C SER A 223 10.32 -14.24 -6.17
N THR A 224 10.54 -15.41 -5.60
CA THR A 224 10.39 -15.66 -4.16
C THR A 224 11.70 -15.52 -3.38
N GLU A 225 12.74 -14.93 -3.96
CA GLU A 225 14.06 -14.75 -3.34
C GLU A 225 13.99 -13.88 -2.07
N LEU A 226 13.18 -12.82 -2.12
CA LEU A 226 12.94 -11.93 -0.97
C LEU A 226 11.94 -12.49 0.03
N ARG A 227 11.24 -13.59 -0.30
CA ARG A 227 10.25 -14.18 0.59
C ARG A 227 10.97 -14.83 1.79
N ASP A 228 10.61 -14.41 3.00
CA ASP A 228 11.07 -15.09 4.19
C ASP A 228 10.27 -16.39 4.39
N SER A 229 10.93 -17.50 4.12
CA SER A 229 10.33 -18.84 4.24
C SER A 229 10.12 -19.30 5.70
N ALA A 230 10.70 -18.58 6.68
CA ALA A 230 10.50 -18.87 8.10
C ALA A 230 9.14 -18.31 8.60
N VAL A 231 8.53 -17.39 7.89
CA VAL A 231 7.20 -16.88 8.20
C VAL A 231 6.16 -17.80 7.57
N GLU A 232 5.48 -18.59 8.39
CA GLU A 232 4.32 -19.36 7.94
C GLU A 232 3.25 -18.38 7.45
N VAL A 233 3.00 -18.44 6.16
CA VAL A 233 1.83 -17.77 5.58
C VAL A 233 0.66 -18.70 5.91
N ASN A 234 -0.20 -18.28 6.82
CA ASN A 234 -1.57 -18.78 6.80
C ASN A 234 -2.18 -18.27 5.49
N ASP A 235 -1.93 -18.98 4.40
CA ASP A 235 -2.75 -18.88 3.20
C ASP A 235 -4.16 -19.18 3.68
N VAL A 236 -4.87 -18.11 4.04
CA VAL A 236 -6.30 -18.23 4.19
C VAL A 236 -6.78 -18.51 2.78
N CYS A 237 -6.92 -19.81 2.46
CA CYS A 237 -7.92 -20.20 1.51
C CYS A 237 -9.13 -19.38 1.89
N TRP A 238 -9.43 -18.35 1.12
CA TRP A 238 -10.70 -17.68 1.16
C TRP A 238 -11.75 -18.79 1.18
N PRO A 239 -12.81 -18.73 2.02
CA PRO A 239 -13.47 -19.87 2.64
C PRO A 239 -13.46 -21.11 1.75
N ALA A 240 -12.94 -22.22 2.30
CA ALA A 240 -12.86 -23.50 1.62
C ALA A 240 -14.24 -23.86 1.04
N GLY A 241 -14.39 -23.74 -0.25
CA GLY A 241 -15.67 -23.95 -0.94
C GLY A 241 -15.63 -23.95 -2.46
N VAL A 242 -14.45 -23.82 -3.09
CA VAL A 242 -14.37 -23.93 -4.55
C VAL A 242 -13.48 -25.08 -4.95
N GLY A 243 -14.12 -26.25 -5.04
CA GLY A 243 -13.60 -27.37 -5.77
C GLY A 243 -13.41 -26.96 -7.24
N THR A 244 -12.19 -27.12 -7.74
CA THR A 244 -11.90 -27.11 -9.16
C THR A 244 -12.67 -28.23 -9.84
N SER A 245 -13.86 -27.95 -10.34
CA SER A 245 -14.54 -28.77 -11.33
C SER A 245 -14.70 -27.94 -12.59
N HIS A 246 -13.67 -27.93 -13.39
CA HIS A 246 -13.83 -27.60 -14.78
C HIS A 246 -14.19 -28.91 -15.51
N GLY A 247 -15.51 -29.06 -15.82
CA GLY A 247 -15.98 -29.91 -16.89
C GLY A 247 -15.96 -29.11 -18.19
#